data_838791367e07693ea3c119dfffce5d7b
#
_entry.id   838791367e07693ea3c119dfffce5d7b
#
_cell.length_a   1.000
_cell.length_b   1.000
_cell.length_c   1.000
_cell.angle_alpha   90.00
_cell.angle_beta   90.00
_cell.angle_gamma   90.00
#
_symmetry.space_group_name_H-M   'P 1'
#
loop_
_entity.id
_entity.type
_entity.pdbx_description
1 polymer ?
#
loop_
_entity_poly.entity_id
_entity_poly.type
_entity_poly.pdbx_seq_one_letter_code
_entity_poly.pdbx_strand_id
1 'polypeptide(L)'
;MCGIVGILGRGPVADQIVDSLKRLEYRGYDSAGVATLEGDHLERRRAEGKLKNLETRLKAEPLAGHTGIGHTRWATHGKPTEGNAHPHATDNVAVVHNGIIENFRELRQMLEKQGAKFASETDTETVAHLVNSYLLKGASPQEAVKASLPQLRGAFALAFLFRGHGDLMIGARKGSPLAIGHGDGEMYLGSDAIALAPFTDTISYLEDGDWAVLTREVGVIYDAHGVVVNREVLKSGASSFLVDKANYRHFMAKEIHEQPEVVGHTLARYVDMAAERVALPVSLPFDFKDIQRISITACGTASYAGYIAKYWFERLSRLPVELDVASEFRYREAPLRKGDLAICISQSGETADTLAALRYAKSQGLHTLSVVNVPTSTIARESEAVLPTLAGPEIGVASTKAFTCQLMVLAALAVAAGKARGELSDADEAKLVHGLIEIPRLMAAALATEPQIEKLARDIAKSKDVLYLGRGTSYPLALEGALKLKEISYIHAEGYAAGELKHGPIALIDENMPVVVIAPFDRVFEKTVSNMQEVAARGGNIILMTDAKGAAEATIESLVTIVLPDMAATFTPMVYAIPVQLLAYHTAVIMGTDVDQPRNLAKSVTVE
;
A
#
# COMPACT_ATOMS: atom_id res chain seq x y z
N MET A 1 5.50 0.91 7.35
CA MET A 1 5.20 -0.41 7.96
C MET A 1 6.50 -1.14 8.21
N CYS A 2 6.59 -1.96 9.25
CA CYS A 2 7.77 -2.74 9.58
C CYS A 2 7.74 -4.12 8.90
N GLY A 3 8.89 -4.82 8.86
CA GLY A 3 9.00 -6.19 8.39
C GLY A 3 9.51 -7.11 9.48
N ILE A 4 8.86 -8.25 9.70
CA ILE A 4 9.30 -9.31 10.62
C ILE A 4 9.70 -10.55 9.82
N VAL A 5 10.83 -11.14 10.21
CA VAL A 5 11.28 -12.46 9.76
C VAL A 5 11.80 -13.23 10.98
N GLY A 6 11.37 -14.46 11.14
CA GLY A 6 11.87 -15.41 12.12
C GLY A 6 12.25 -16.73 11.46
N ILE A 7 13.36 -17.34 11.85
CA ILE A 7 13.86 -18.59 11.29
C ILE A 7 14.32 -19.53 12.42
N LEU A 8 13.78 -20.73 12.42
CA LEU A 8 14.28 -21.90 13.14
C LEU A 8 14.98 -22.79 12.10
N GLY A 9 16.29 -22.58 11.90
CA GLY A 9 17.06 -23.18 10.82
C GLY A 9 17.96 -24.31 11.28
N ARG A 10 18.51 -25.06 10.30
CA ARG A 10 19.51 -26.13 10.52
C ARG A 10 20.95 -25.58 10.64
N GLY A 11 21.18 -24.37 10.13
CA GLY A 11 22.46 -23.67 10.12
C GLY A 11 22.33 -22.22 10.60
N PRO A 12 23.40 -21.42 10.51
CA PRO A 12 23.37 -19.99 10.84
C PRO A 12 22.32 -19.24 10.01
N VAL A 13 21.45 -18.46 10.70
CA VAL A 13 20.26 -17.87 10.05
C VAL A 13 20.39 -16.36 9.78
N ALA A 14 21.42 -15.69 10.25
CA ALA A 14 21.50 -14.24 10.17
C ALA A 14 21.47 -13.71 8.73
N ASP A 15 22.24 -14.29 7.81
CA ASP A 15 22.28 -13.91 6.41
C ASP A 15 20.94 -14.21 5.71
N GLN A 16 20.32 -15.33 6.01
CA GLN A 16 19.01 -15.72 5.49
C GLN A 16 17.92 -14.73 5.95
N ILE A 17 17.95 -14.30 7.21
CA ILE A 17 17.04 -13.29 7.75
C ILE A 17 17.23 -11.98 6.99
N VAL A 18 18.47 -11.52 6.78
CA VAL A 18 18.76 -10.29 6.04
C VAL A 18 18.26 -10.37 4.61
N ASP A 19 18.49 -11.49 3.91
CA ASP A 19 18.00 -11.67 2.54
C ASP A 19 16.47 -11.67 2.45
N SER A 20 15.79 -12.19 3.45
CA SER A 20 14.34 -12.08 3.57
C SER A 20 13.87 -10.66 3.88
N LEU A 21 14.58 -9.96 4.77
CA LEU A 21 14.26 -8.57 5.11
C LEU A 21 14.43 -7.62 3.91
N LYS A 22 15.33 -7.89 2.95
CA LYS A 22 15.43 -7.14 1.68
C LYS A 22 14.11 -7.11 0.92
N ARG A 23 13.32 -8.18 1.00
CA ARG A 23 12.00 -8.30 0.37
C ARG A 23 10.93 -7.48 1.08
N LEU A 24 11.19 -7.05 2.32
CA LEU A 24 10.32 -6.24 3.16
C LEU A 24 10.84 -4.80 3.35
N GLU A 25 12.06 -4.48 2.88
CA GLU A 25 12.69 -3.17 3.12
C GLU A 25 11.83 -2.00 2.61
N TYR A 26 11.10 -2.19 1.51
CA TYR A 26 10.17 -1.18 0.99
C TYR A 26 9.04 -0.81 1.98
N ARG A 27 8.83 -1.62 3.02
CA ARG A 27 7.85 -1.37 4.08
C ARG A 27 8.38 -0.50 5.22
N GLY A 28 9.71 -0.54 5.47
CA GLY A 28 10.34 0.27 6.52
C GLY A 28 11.86 0.21 6.40
N TYR A 29 12.52 1.35 6.46
CA TYR A 29 13.95 1.50 6.21
C TYR A 29 14.60 2.54 7.11
N ASP A 30 13.98 2.86 8.24
CA ASP A 30 14.52 3.82 9.23
C ASP A 30 15.59 3.20 10.11
N SER A 31 15.48 1.91 10.38
CA SER A 31 16.48 1.10 11.06
C SER A 31 16.20 -0.38 10.85
N ALA A 32 17.19 -1.22 11.07
CA ALA A 32 17.05 -2.66 10.97
C ALA A 32 17.89 -3.38 12.04
N GLY A 33 17.56 -4.64 12.31
CA GLY A 33 18.36 -5.47 13.17
C GLY A 33 17.97 -6.93 13.16
N VAL A 34 18.91 -7.74 13.66
CA VAL A 34 18.78 -9.20 13.81
C VAL A 34 19.22 -9.58 15.23
N ALA A 35 18.50 -10.51 15.83
CA ALA A 35 18.95 -11.24 17.00
C ALA A 35 18.97 -12.74 16.71
N THR A 36 19.99 -13.42 17.22
CA THR A 36 20.09 -14.88 17.17
C THR A 36 20.37 -15.44 18.56
N LEU A 37 20.05 -16.71 18.74
CA LEU A 37 20.42 -17.45 19.94
C LEU A 37 21.69 -18.27 19.63
N GLU A 38 22.77 -17.96 20.37
CA GLU A 38 24.07 -18.62 20.27
C GLU A 38 24.35 -19.39 21.59
N GLY A 39 24.13 -20.70 21.57
CA GLY A 39 24.12 -21.48 22.79
C GLY A 39 23.07 -20.95 23.77
N ASP A 40 23.52 -20.39 24.88
CA ASP A 40 22.65 -19.85 25.95
C ASP A 40 22.58 -18.30 25.95
N HIS A 41 23.07 -17.66 24.90
CA HIS A 41 23.15 -16.21 24.82
C HIS A 41 22.32 -15.66 23.67
N LEU A 42 21.60 -14.55 23.95
CA LEU A 42 20.92 -13.75 22.94
C LEU A 42 21.88 -12.69 22.42
N GLU A 43 22.34 -12.87 21.18
CA GLU A 43 23.20 -11.93 20.48
C GLU A 43 22.39 -11.12 19.48
N ARG A 44 22.69 -9.83 19.36
CA ARG A 44 21.98 -8.96 18.41
C ARG A 44 22.90 -7.95 17.73
N ARG A 45 22.54 -7.60 16.47
CA ARG A 45 23.14 -6.50 15.71
C ARG A 45 22.03 -5.61 15.17
N ARG A 46 22.21 -4.31 15.32
CA ARG A 46 21.24 -3.28 14.91
C ARG A 46 21.96 -2.17 14.18
N ALA A 47 21.28 -1.51 13.25
CA ALA A 47 21.81 -0.36 12.53
C ALA A 47 20.70 0.65 12.24
N GLU A 48 21.04 1.92 12.26
CA GLU A 48 20.21 3.02 11.79
C GLU A 48 20.23 3.07 10.27
N GLY A 49 19.12 3.49 9.64
CA GLY A 49 18.97 3.64 8.20
C GLY A 49 18.69 2.32 7.49
N LYS A 50 19.05 2.28 6.20
CA LYS A 50 18.75 1.16 5.30
C LYS A 50 19.43 -0.14 5.71
N LEU A 51 18.86 -1.25 5.30
CA LEU A 51 19.30 -2.62 5.60
C LEU A 51 20.79 -2.86 5.24
N LYS A 52 21.31 -2.17 4.23
CA LYS A 52 22.74 -2.19 3.86
C LYS A 52 23.66 -1.84 5.04
N ASN A 53 23.24 -0.97 5.95
CA ASN A 53 24.04 -0.60 7.12
C ASN A 53 24.12 -1.79 8.10
N LEU A 54 23.03 -2.52 8.27
CA LEU A 54 23.00 -3.76 9.06
C LEU A 54 23.87 -4.86 8.42
N GLU A 55 23.83 -5.02 7.09
CA GLU A 55 24.70 -5.97 6.37
C GLU A 55 26.19 -5.66 6.62
N THR A 56 26.56 -4.39 6.57
CA THR A 56 27.93 -3.96 6.82
C THR A 56 28.36 -4.33 8.25
N ARG A 57 27.47 -4.13 9.21
CA ARG A 57 27.72 -4.49 10.62
C ARG A 57 27.84 -6.00 10.83
N LEU A 58 26.94 -6.80 10.24
CA LEU A 58 26.97 -8.26 10.34
C LEU A 58 28.23 -8.88 9.69
N LYS A 59 28.78 -8.26 8.64
CA LYS A 59 30.07 -8.67 8.06
C LYS A 59 31.25 -8.44 9.00
N ALA A 60 31.21 -7.37 9.81
CA ALA A 60 32.24 -7.06 10.81
C ALA A 60 32.05 -7.87 12.09
N GLU A 61 30.82 -8.12 12.49
CA GLU A 61 30.42 -8.77 13.73
C GLU A 61 29.36 -9.84 13.43
N PRO A 62 29.72 -11.00 12.85
CA PRO A 62 28.78 -12.03 12.43
C PRO A 62 28.01 -12.64 13.61
N LEU A 63 26.84 -13.19 13.31
CA LEU A 63 25.99 -13.95 14.22
C LEU A 63 25.92 -15.41 13.74
N ALA A 64 26.19 -16.36 14.63
CA ALA A 64 26.32 -17.78 14.30
C ALA A 64 25.10 -18.63 14.73
N GLY A 65 24.09 -18.03 15.37
CA GLY A 65 22.92 -18.74 15.88
C GLY A 65 22.04 -19.35 14.77
N HIS A 66 21.46 -20.52 15.06
CA HIS A 66 20.57 -21.27 14.16
C HIS A 66 19.09 -20.92 14.39
N THR A 67 18.78 -20.12 15.37
CA THR A 67 17.45 -19.59 15.66
C THR A 67 17.55 -18.09 15.77
N GLY A 68 16.75 -17.37 14.98
CA GLY A 68 16.87 -15.93 14.90
C GLY A 68 15.59 -15.21 14.52
N ILE A 69 15.52 -13.93 14.89
CA ILE A 69 14.48 -12.98 14.46
C ILE A 69 15.11 -11.72 13.90
N GLY A 70 14.50 -11.16 12.90
CA GLY A 70 14.95 -9.93 12.28
C GLY A 70 13.81 -8.96 11.98
N HIS A 71 14.17 -7.70 11.83
CA HIS A 71 13.20 -6.62 11.67
C HIS A 71 13.75 -5.48 10.81
N THR A 72 12.87 -4.93 9.95
CA THR A 72 13.03 -3.60 9.33
C THR A 72 11.99 -2.67 9.91
N ARG A 73 12.44 -1.51 10.42
CA ARG A 73 11.61 -0.61 11.21
C ARG A 73 11.16 0.60 10.40
N TRP A 74 9.88 0.91 10.55
CA TRP A 74 9.28 2.21 10.34
C TRP A 74 8.99 2.83 11.71
N ALA A 75 9.64 3.95 12.03
CA ALA A 75 9.58 4.52 13.38
C ALA A 75 8.20 5.16 13.67
N THR A 76 7.48 4.60 14.63
CA THR A 76 6.24 5.16 15.19
C THR A 76 6.48 5.81 16.56
N HIS A 77 7.25 5.16 17.42
CA HIS A 77 7.63 5.62 18.76
C HIS A 77 9.15 5.64 18.92
N GLY A 78 9.69 6.79 19.32
CA GLY A 78 11.14 7.01 19.44
C GLY A 78 11.82 7.28 18.09
N LYS A 79 12.88 8.10 18.11
CA LYS A 79 13.66 8.47 16.93
C LYS A 79 14.26 7.24 16.23
N PRO A 80 14.54 7.30 14.91
CA PRO A 80 15.19 6.21 14.17
C PRO A 80 16.69 6.14 14.50
N THR A 81 17.02 5.74 15.71
CA THR A 81 18.39 5.51 16.21
C THR A 81 18.66 4.03 16.39
N GLU A 82 19.94 3.64 16.47
CA GLU A 82 20.32 2.26 16.79
C GLU A 82 19.73 1.79 18.13
N GLY A 83 19.67 2.66 19.16
CA GLY A 83 19.07 2.35 20.46
C GLY A 83 17.59 1.95 20.37
N ASN A 84 16.86 2.56 19.45
CA ASN A 84 15.43 2.33 19.21
C ASN A 84 15.17 1.29 18.10
N ALA A 85 16.21 0.75 17.44
CA ALA A 85 16.06 -0.30 16.46
C ALA A 85 15.71 -1.65 17.11
N HIS A 86 14.84 -2.43 16.46
CA HIS A 86 14.55 -3.81 16.86
C HIS A 86 15.67 -4.76 16.43
N PRO A 87 15.82 -5.93 17.07
CA PRO A 87 15.09 -6.46 18.22
C PRO A 87 15.40 -5.75 19.53
N HIS A 88 14.39 -5.59 20.41
CA HIS A 88 14.59 -5.25 21.81
C HIS A 88 14.79 -6.52 22.62
N ALA A 89 15.64 -6.47 23.64
CA ALA A 89 15.95 -7.66 24.44
C ALA A 89 16.22 -7.31 25.90
N THR A 90 15.86 -8.26 26.75
CA THR A 90 16.37 -8.42 28.12
C THR A 90 17.37 -9.57 28.12
N ASP A 91 17.88 -9.96 29.32
CA ASP A 91 18.78 -11.11 29.41
C ASP A 91 18.12 -12.45 29.04
N ASN A 92 16.78 -12.55 29.07
CA ASN A 92 16.04 -13.80 28.91
C ASN A 92 15.17 -13.87 27.63
N VAL A 93 14.81 -12.73 27.04
CA VAL A 93 13.92 -12.70 25.88
C VAL A 93 14.30 -11.57 24.93
N ALA A 94 14.27 -11.86 23.61
CA ALA A 94 14.33 -10.87 22.54
C ALA A 94 13.00 -10.83 21.79
N VAL A 95 12.59 -9.64 21.37
CA VAL A 95 11.31 -9.42 20.65
C VAL A 95 11.47 -8.44 19.51
N VAL A 96 10.75 -8.73 18.41
CA VAL A 96 10.47 -7.81 17.32
C VAL A 96 8.97 -7.56 17.23
N HIS A 97 8.58 -6.38 16.79
CA HIS A 97 7.20 -5.92 16.82
C HIS A 97 6.85 -5.07 15.59
N ASN A 98 5.75 -5.41 14.94
CA ASN A 98 5.05 -4.55 13.99
C ASN A 98 3.74 -4.10 14.65
N GLY A 99 3.49 -2.81 14.71
CA GLY A 99 2.27 -2.27 15.29
C GLY A 99 2.51 -1.18 16.33
N ILE A 100 1.53 -0.96 17.20
CA ILE A 100 1.58 -0.01 18.30
C ILE A 100 0.95 -0.64 19.55
N ILE A 101 1.66 -0.58 20.67
CA ILE A 101 1.13 -0.93 21.99
C ILE A 101 0.62 0.34 22.65
N GLU A 102 -0.68 0.60 22.54
CA GLU A 102 -1.33 1.86 22.97
C GLU A 102 -1.14 2.15 24.47
N ASN A 103 -1.18 1.10 25.30
CA ASN A 103 -1.05 1.24 26.75
C ASN A 103 0.41 1.08 27.26
N PHE A 104 1.40 1.27 26.37
CA PHE A 104 2.81 1.06 26.73
C PHE A 104 3.27 1.94 27.90
N ARG A 105 2.75 3.17 28.04
CA ARG A 105 3.12 4.08 29.13
C ARG A 105 2.69 3.55 30.50
N GLU A 106 1.47 3.01 30.60
CA GLU A 106 0.94 2.40 31.81
C GLU A 106 1.75 1.17 32.22
N LEU A 107 2.02 0.29 31.23
CA LEU A 107 2.82 -0.90 31.43
C LEU A 107 4.27 -0.56 31.81
N ARG A 108 4.89 0.42 31.17
CA ARG A 108 6.23 0.89 31.48
C ARG A 108 6.34 1.37 32.92
N GLN A 109 5.42 2.24 33.36
CA GLN A 109 5.40 2.72 34.74
C GLN A 109 5.23 1.59 35.77
N MET A 110 4.41 0.59 35.46
CA MET A 110 4.23 -0.59 36.29
C MET A 110 5.54 -1.39 36.40
N LEU A 111 6.20 -1.63 35.27
CA LEU A 111 7.43 -2.42 35.19
C LEU A 111 8.63 -1.67 35.81
N GLU A 112 8.73 -0.36 35.68
CA GLU A 112 9.75 0.47 36.36
C GLU A 112 9.61 0.40 37.87
N LYS A 113 8.39 0.38 38.42
CA LYS A 113 8.14 0.14 39.86
C LYS A 113 8.55 -1.25 40.31
N GLN A 114 8.61 -2.23 39.38
CA GLN A 114 9.11 -3.58 39.64
C GLN A 114 10.64 -3.71 39.45
N GLY A 115 11.31 -2.60 39.10
CA GLY A 115 12.77 -2.56 38.96
C GLY A 115 13.27 -2.72 37.50
N ALA A 116 12.39 -2.75 36.51
CA ALA A 116 12.80 -2.79 35.10
C ALA A 116 13.51 -1.48 34.70
N LYS A 117 14.60 -1.60 33.92
CA LYS A 117 15.36 -0.47 33.39
C LYS A 117 15.25 -0.47 31.90
N PHE A 118 14.67 0.59 31.34
CA PHE A 118 14.46 0.76 29.92
C PHE A 118 15.65 1.48 29.27
N ALA A 119 16.09 0.97 28.13
CA ALA A 119 17.19 1.51 27.34
C ALA A 119 16.74 2.25 26.07
N SER A 120 15.46 2.14 25.69
CA SER A 120 14.89 2.77 24.51
C SER A 120 13.63 3.58 24.82
N GLU A 121 13.18 4.33 23.81
CA GLU A 121 11.94 5.13 23.85
C GLU A 121 10.75 4.36 23.26
N THR A 122 10.95 3.10 22.82
CA THR A 122 9.95 2.35 22.08
C THR A 122 8.91 1.70 22.99
N ASP A 123 7.72 1.53 22.47
CA ASP A 123 6.65 0.73 23.07
C ASP A 123 7.01 -0.76 23.10
N THR A 124 7.78 -1.23 22.15
CA THR A 124 8.21 -2.64 22.01
C THR A 124 9.07 -3.12 23.18
N GLU A 125 9.95 -2.29 23.71
CA GLU A 125 10.77 -2.68 24.87
C GLU A 125 9.91 -3.00 26.09
N THR A 126 8.74 -2.38 26.20
CA THR A 126 7.75 -2.69 27.24
C THR A 126 7.26 -4.13 27.14
N VAL A 127 7.08 -4.65 25.92
CA VAL A 127 6.69 -6.06 25.71
C VAL A 127 7.79 -7.00 26.16
N ALA A 128 9.07 -6.70 25.85
CA ALA A 128 10.20 -7.52 26.31
C ALA A 128 10.25 -7.59 27.84
N HIS A 129 10.12 -6.46 28.50
CA HIS A 129 10.13 -6.41 29.97
C HIS A 129 8.90 -7.06 30.60
N LEU A 130 7.71 -6.95 29.98
CA LEU A 130 6.49 -7.60 30.47
C LEU A 130 6.65 -9.12 30.46
N VAL A 131 7.08 -9.71 29.33
CA VAL A 131 7.33 -11.15 29.22
C VAL A 131 8.43 -11.58 30.19
N ASN A 132 9.52 -10.80 30.25
CA ASN A 132 10.63 -11.08 31.21
C ASN A 132 10.16 -11.10 32.66
N SER A 133 9.20 -10.27 33.04
CA SER A 133 8.67 -10.23 34.41
C SER A 133 8.01 -11.55 34.85
N TYR A 134 7.43 -12.29 33.91
CA TYR A 134 6.88 -13.63 34.14
C TYR A 134 7.97 -14.71 34.16
N LEU A 135 8.95 -14.63 33.25
CA LEU A 135 10.09 -15.53 33.22
C LEU A 135 10.87 -15.49 34.54
N LEU A 136 11.09 -14.29 35.08
CA LEU A 136 11.76 -14.11 36.39
C LEU A 136 10.95 -14.69 37.57
N LYS A 137 9.66 -14.89 37.41
CA LYS A 137 8.79 -15.55 38.39
C LYS A 137 8.73 -17.08 38.21
N GLY A 138 9.50 -17.63 37.26
CA GLY A 138 9.58 -19.06 36.99
C GLY A 138 8.56 -19.60 35.95
N ALA A 139 7.84 -18.72 35.26
CA ALA A 139 6.98 -19.15 34.16
C ALA A 139 7.80 -19.66 32.98
N SER A 140 7.32 -20.68 32.27
CA SER A 140 7.88 -21.10 31.00
C SER A 140 7.69 -20.00 29.92
N PRO A 141 8.48 -20.01 28.84
CA PRO A 141 8.29 -19.07 27.72
C PRO A 141 6.84 -18.98 27.22
N GLN A 142 6.18 -20.10 27.04
CA GLN A 142 4.80 -20.18 26.58
C GLN A 142 3.82 -19.55 27.59
N GLU A 143 3.97 -19.87 28.88
CA GLU A 143 3.15 -19.28 29.94
C GLU A 143 3.38 -17.76 30.06
N ALA A 144 4.64 -17.31 29.95
CA ALA A 144 4.99 -15.89 30.02
C ALA A 144 4.36 -15.08 28.88
N VAL A 145 4.41 -15.58 27.63
CA VAL A 145 3.75 -14.94 26.49
C VAL A 145 2.24 -14.99 26.67
N LYS A 146 1.64 -16.15 26.95
CA LYS A 146 0.20 -16.31 27.19
C LYS A 146 -0.33 -15.33 28.25
N ALA A 147 0.39 -15.11 29.34
CA ALA A 147 0.01 -14.18 30.40
C ALA A 147 0.19 -12.71 30.01
N SER A 148 1.10 -12.42 29.08
CA SER A 148 1.40 -11.05 28.63
C SER A 148 0.41 -10.54 27.57
N LEU A 149 0.01 -11.38 26.61
CA LEU A 149 -0.82 -10.98 25.46
C LEU A 149 -2.12 -10.27 25.85
N PRO A 150 -2.92 -10.74 26.84
CA PRO A 150 -4.18 -10.07 27.22
C PRO A 150 -3.98 -8.67 27.83
N GLN A 151 -2.76 -8.34 28.28
CA GLN A 151 -2.46 -7.04 28.87
C GLN A 151 -2.09 -5.99 27.82
N LEU A 152 -1.81 -6.40 26.58
CA LEU A 152 -1.45 -5.51 25.49
C LEU A 152 -2.71 -4.95 24.83
N ARG A 153 -2.79 -3.63 24.68
CA ARG A 153 -3.82 -2.94 23.89
C ARG A 153 -3.21 -2.40 22.61
N GLY A 154 -4.00 -2.40 21.54
CA GLY A 154 -3.59 -1.95 20.20
C GLY A 154 -3.37 -3.11 19.23
N ALA A 155 -2.82 -2.78 18.07
CA ALA A 155 -2.52 -3.74 17.00
C ALA A 155 -1.04 -4.14 17.05
N PHE A 156 -0.76 -5.44 16.95
CA PHE A 156 0.60 -5.96 16.97
C PHE A 156 0.77 -7.27 16.19
N ALA A 157 1.96 -7.45 15.64
CA ALA A 157 2.54 -8.74 15.31
C ALA A 157 3.89 -8.84 16.05
N LEU A 158 4.10 -9.91 16.77
CA LEU A 158 5.25 -10.12 17.65
C LEU A 158 5.95 -11.42 17.29
N ALA A 159 7.29 -11.42 17.38
CA ALA A 159 8.08 -12.65 17.37
C ALA A 159 9.11 -12.62 18.52
N PHE A 160 9.22 -13.73 19.24
CA PHE A 160 10.04 -13.87 20.45
C PHE A 160 11.07 -14.98 20.32
N LEU A 161 12.28 -14.70 20.85
CA LEU A 161 13.31 -15.69 21.17
C LEU A 161 13.58 -15.71 22.66
N PHE A 162 13.92 -16.88 23.18
CA PHE A 162 14.13 -17.09 24.62
C PHE A 162 15.51 -17.68 24.87
N ARG A 163 16.23 -17.12 25.83
CA ARG A 163 17.50 -17.65 26.29
C ARG A 163 17.33 -19.10 26.76
N GLY A 164 18.26 -19.98 26.40
CA GLY A 164 18.23 -21.40 26.76
C GLY A 164 17.25 -22.27 25.97
N HIS A 165 16.51 -21.71 25.00
CA HIS A 165 15.51 -22.43 24.23
C HIS A 165 15.82 -22.38 22.71
N GLY A 166 16.89 -23.08 22.29
CA GLY A 166 17.41 -23.07 20.92
C GLY A 166 16.48 -23.65 19.85
N ASP A 167 15.41 -24.35 20.24
CA ASP A 167 14.39 -24.89 19.36
C ASP A 167 13.00 -24.35 19.70
N LEU A 168 12.92 -23.06 19.98
CA LEU A 168 11.66 -22.40 20.32
C LEU A 168 11.60 -20.98 19.75
N MET A 169 10.52 -20.69 19.06
CA MET A 169 10.10 -19.35 18.68
C MET A 169 8.61 -19.21 18.95
N ILE A 170 8.19 -18.05 19.45
CA ILE A 170 6.76 -17.77 19.65
C ILE A 170 6.39 -16.57 18.80
N GLY A 171 5.30 -16.69 18.02
CA GLY A 171 4.69 -15.61 17.27
C GLY A 171 3.33 -15.25 17.84
N ALA A 172 2.92 -13.98 17.79
CA ALA A 172 1.58 -13.58 18.18
C ALA A 172 1.05 -12.47 17.28
N ARG A 173 -0.26 -12.47 17.02
CA ARG A 173 -0.91 -11.52 16.14
C ARG A 173 -2.18 -10.94 16.74
N LYS A 174 -2.34 -9.62 16.59
CA LYS A 174 -3.60 -8.89 16.76
C LYS A 174 -3.57 -7.66 15.85
N GLY A 175 -4.43 -7.61 14.84
CA GLY A 175 -4.46 -6.52 13.87
C GLY A 175 -3.38 -6.64 12.78
N SER A 176 -2.10 -6.55 13.12
CA SER A 176 -0.99 -6.64 12.14
C SER A 176 -0.79 -8.08 11.61
N PRO A 177 -0.48 -8.28 10.31
CA PRO A 177 -0.37 -9.61 9.71
C PRO A 177 0.85 -10.39 10.21
N LEU A 178 0.69 -11.72 10.35
CA LEU A 178 1.75 -12.66 10.64
C LEU A 178 1.42 -14.04 10.04
N ALA A 179 2.41 -14.71 9.46
CA ALA A 179 2.26 -16.01 8.83
C ALA A 179 3.38 -16.96 9.25
N ILE A 180 3.06 -18.25 9.29
CA ILE A 180 4.00 -19.33 9.55
C ILE A 180 4.36 -19.97 8.21
N GLY A 181 5.64 -20.15 7.93
CA GLY A 181 6.14 -20.94 6.82
C GLY A 181 6.55 -22.34 7.29
N HIS A 182 6.07 -23.37 6.61
CA HIS A 182 6.36 -24.75 6.93
C HIS A 182 7.48 -25.28 6.03
N GLY A 183 8.61 -25.66 6.63
CA GLY A 183 9.74 -26.30 5.95
C GLY A 183 9.94 -27.74 6.42
N ASP A 184 10.95 -28.41 5.86
CA ASP A 184 11.36 -29.75 6.27
C ASP A 184 12.47 -29.64 7.33
N GLY A 185 12.12 -29.87 8.62
CA GLY A 185 13.02 -29.70 9.78
C GLY A 185 13.49 -28.27 9.99
N GLU A 186 12.74 -27.29 9.49
CA GLU A 186 12.91 -25.85 9.67
C GLU A 186 11.53 -25.19 9.71
N MET A 187 11.39 -24.12 10.48
CA MET A 187 10.14 -23.37 10.55
C MET A 187 10.44 -21.88 10.45
N TYR A 188 9.50 -21.18 9.86
CA TYR A 188 9.64 -19.77 9.52
C TYR A 188 8.47 -18.94 10.05
N LEU A 189 8.73 -17.69 10.36
CA LEU A 189 7.72 -16.71 10.74
C LEU A 189 7.95 -15.43 9.93
N GLY A 190 6.91 -14.85 9.38
CA GLY A 190 7.03 -13.63 8.58
C GLY A 190 5.80 -12.75 8.62
N SER A 191 5.98 -11.45 8.58
CA SER A 191 4.86 -10.51 8.46
C SER A 191 4.22 -10.49 7.07
N ASP A 192 4.82 -11.20 6.09
CA ASP A 192 4.31 -11.36 4.74
C ASP A 192 4.84 -12.65 4.11
N ALA A 193 4.02 -13.31 3.28
CA ALA A 193 4.41 -14.49 2.52
C ALA A 193 5.62 -14.27 1.60
N ILE A 194 5.82 -13.06 1.07
CA ILE A 194 6.95 -12.72 0.20
C ILE A 194 8.30 -12.86 0.92
N ALA A 195 8.34 -12.62 2.22
CA ALA A 195 9.55 -12.83 3.03
C ALA A 195 9.87 -14.31 3.22
N LEU A 196 8.87 -15.17 3.20
CA LEU A 196 8.99 -16.61 3.41
C LEU A 196 9.23 -17.37 2.10
N ALA A 197 8.93 -16.76 0.96
CA ALA A 197 9.03 -17.36 -0.36
C ALA A 197 10.41 -17.97 -0.72
N PRO A 198 11.57 -17.48 -0.22
CA PRO A 198 12.85 -18.15 -0.46
C PRO A 198 12.98 -19.53 0.19
N PHE A 199 12.18 -19.81 1.21
CA PHE A 199 12.33 -20.99 2.06
C PHE A 199 11.22 -22.02 1.82
N THR A 200 9.99 -21.54 1.60
CA THR A 200 8.83 -22.40 1.46
C THR A 200 7.69 -21.70 0.72
N ASP A 201 6.90 -22.50 0.00
CA ASP A 201 5.62 -22.08 -0.58
C ASP A 201 4.42 -22.49 0.30
N THR A 202 4.66 -23.20 1.38
CA THR A 202 3.63 -23.78 2.25
C THR A 202 3.46 -22.91 3.48
N ILE A 203 2.30 -22.23 3.60
CA ILE A 203 2.10 -21.14 4.54
C ILE A 203 0.77 -21.29 5.28
N SER A 204 0.76 -20.99 6.59
CA SER A 204 -0.45 -20.78 7.38
C SER A 204 -0.51 -19.34 7.87
N TYR A 205 -1.60 -18.64 7.60
CA TYR A 205 -1.84 -17.30 8.15
C TYR A 205 -2.47 -17.41 9.54
N LEU A 206 -1.92 -16.65 10.48
CA LEU A 206 -2.57 -16.47 11.78
C LEU A 206 -3.81 -15.58 11.62
N GLU A 207 -4.86 -15.87 12.37
CA GLU A 207 -6.03 -15.01 12.48
C GLU A 207 -5.88 -14.02 13.64
N ASP A 208 -6.82 -13.09 13.76
CA ASP A 208 -6.76 -12.03 14.77
C ASP A 208 -6.89 -12.59 16.18
N GLY A 209 -5.90 -12.34 17.03
CA GLY A 209 -5.81 -12.89 18.37
C GLY A 209 -5.03 -14.21 18.49
N ASP A 210 -4.62 -14.81 17.36
CA ASP A 210 -3.83 -16.04 17.39
C ASP A 210 -2.41 -15.79 17.92
N TRP A 211 -1.88 -16.85 18.57
CA TRP A 211 -0.46 -16.96 18.85
C TRP A 211 0.03 -18.39 18.57
N ALA A 212 1.28 -18.52 18.20
CA ALA A 212 1.85 -19.80 17.78
C ALA A 212 3.15 -20.10 18.48
N VAL A 213 3.35 -21.38 18.82
CA VAL A 213 4.59 -21.94 19.36
C VAL A 213 5.22 -22.78 18.26
N LEU A 214 6.41 -22.40 17.83
CA LEU A 214 7.14 -23.02 16.75
C LEU A 214 8.38 -23.73 17.27
N THR A 215 8.58 -24.96 16.83
CA THR A 215 9.84 -25.69 16.87
C THR A 215 10.27 -26.01 15.43
N ARG A 216 11.45 -26.59 15.20
CA ARG A 216 11.87 -26.99 13.85
C ARG A 216 10.95 -28.01 13.20
N GLU A 217 10.26 -28.83 14.00
CA GLU A 217 9.43 -29.94 13.52
C GLU A 217 7.95 -29.56 13.41
N VAL A 218 7.45 -28.72 14.32
CA VAL A 218 6.00 -28.45 14.40
C VAL A 218 5.69 -27.02 14.86
N GLY A 219 4.62 -26.48 14.30
CA GLY A 219 3.98 -25.24 14.75
C GLY A 219 2.61 -25.54 15.36
N VAL A 220 2.38 -25.15 16.62
CA VAL A 220 1.09 -25.25 17.29
C VAL A 220 0.49 -23.84 17.41
N ILE A 221 -0.73 -23.67 16.89
CA ILE A 221 -1.45 -22.39 16.90
C ILE A 221 -2.53 -22.45 17.97
N TYR A 222 -2.62 -21.37 18.74
CA TYR A 222 -3.62 -21.14 19.77
C TYR A 222 -4.44 -19.89 19.42
N ASP A 223 -5.73 -19.92 19.71
CA ASP A 223 -6.59 -18.74 19.61
C ASP A 223 -6.39 -17.77 20.82
N ALA A 224 -7.13 -16.67 20.80
CA ALA A 224 -7.12 -15.67 21.88
C ALA A 224 -7.49 -16.23 23.28
N HIS A 225 -8.19 -17.37 23.33
CA HIS A 225 -8.55 -18.05 24.58
C HIS A 225 -7.53 -19.11 24.99
N GLY A 226 -6.49 -19.33 24.18
CA GLY A 226 -5.45 -20.33 24.42
C GLY A 226 -5.89 -21.75 24.10
N VAL A 227 -6.89 -21.92 23.26
CA VAL A 227 -7.33 -23.21 22.71
C VAL A 227 -6.53 -23.49 21.42
N VAL A 228 -6.07 -24.74 21.26
CA VAL A 228 -5.37 -25.15 20.03
C VAL A 228 -6.34 -25.11 18.85
N VAL A 229 -5.94 -24.44 17.78
CA VAL A 229 -6.72 -24.29 16.55
C VAL A 229 -5.90 -24.73 15.34
N ASN A 230 -6.60 -25.24 14.33
CA ASN A 230 -6.01 -25.55 13.04
C ASN A 230 -6.34 -24.41 12.06
N ARG A 231 -5.30 -23.83 11.46
CA ARG A 231 -5.43 -22.86 10.36
C ARG A 231 -5.14 -23.54 9.03
N GLU A 232 -5.80 -23.07 8.00
CA GLU A 232 -5.61 -23.62 6.66
C GLU A 232 -4.15 -23.48 6.22
N VAL A 233 -3.61 -24.55 5.65
CA VAL A 233 -2.27 -24.55 5.04
C VAL A 233 -2.44 -24.32 3.55
N LEU A 234 -1.90 -23.22 3.07
CA LEU A 234 -2.05 -22.75 1.70
C LEU A 234 -0.73 -22.85 0.94
N LYS A 235 -0.82 -23.08 -0.36
CA LYS A 235 0.30 -22.89 -1.28
C LYS A 235 0.37 -21.40 -1.67
N SER A 236 1.44 -20.74 -1.28
CA SER A 236 1.66 -19.35 -1.63
C SER A 236 2.07 -19.19 -3.09
N GLY A 237 1.42 -18.29 -3.81
CA GLY A 237 1.84 -17.86 -5.14
C GLY A 237 2.98 -16.83 -5.13
N ALA A 238 3.53 -16.49 -3.95
CA ALA A 238 4.63 -15.54 -3.84
C ALA A 238 5.89 -16.14 -4.52
N SER A 239 6.50 -15.36 -5.43
CA SER A 239 7.71 -15.79 -6.12
C SER A 239 8.92 -15.76 -5.20
N SER A 240 9.75 -16.80 -5.23
CA SER A 240 11.06 -16.81 -4.57
C SER A 240 12.07 -15.88 -5.24
N PHE A 241 11.82 -15.44 -6.48
CA PHE A 241 12.68 -14.50 -7.15
C PHE A 241 12.58 -13.12 -6.52
N LEU A 242 13.72 -12.50 -6.26
CA LEU A 242 13.76 -11.07 -5.94
C LEU A 242 13.15 -10.30 -7.11
N VAL A 243 12.26 -9.37 -6.79
CA VAL A 243 11.78 -8.42 -7.79
C VAL A 243 12.97 -7.57 -8.22
N ASP A 244 13.40 -7.74 -9.47
CA ASP A 244 14.55 -7.04 -10.03
C ASP A 244 14.10 -5.76 -10.75
N LYS A 245 14.95 -4.74 -10.74
CA LYS A 245 14.75 -3.49 -11.51
C LYS A 245 14.91 -3.69 -13.02
N ALA A 246 15.38 -4.85 -13.43
CA ALA A 246 15.76 -5.13 -14.83
C ALA A 246 16.70 -4.02 -15.36
N ASN A 247 16.44 -3.45 -16.53
CA ASN A 247 17.25 -2.39 -17.13
C ASN A 247 16.89 -0.97 -16.63
N TYR A 248 16.02 -0.85 -15.63
CA TYR A 248 15.58 0.45 -15.11
C TYR A 248 16.43 0.90 -13.92
N ARG A 249 16.65 2.20 -13.82
CA ARG A 249 17.38 2.80 -12.70
C ARG A 249 16.65 2.65 -11.37
N HIS A 250 15.29 2.76 -11.40
CA HIS A 250 14.41 2.74 -10.24
C HIS A 250 13.25 1.77 -10.45
N PHE A 251 12.69 1.22 -9.36
CA PHE A 251 11.47 0.42 -9.43
C PHE A 251 10.30 1.22 -9.98
N MET A 252 10.12 2.47 -9.55
CA MET A 252 9.05 3.32 -10.06
C MET A 252 9.09 3.48 -11.58
N ALA A 253 10.29 3.66 -12.17
CA ALA A 253 10.43 3.72 -13.64
C ALA A 253 9.95 2.43 -14.29
N LYS A 254 10.41 1.28 -13.80
CA LYS A 254 9.98 -0.04 -14.26
C LYS A 254 8.45 -0.17 -14.18
N GLU A 255 7.89 0.17 -13.02
CA GLU A 255 6.46 0.04 -12.73
C GLU A 255 5.59 0.98 -13.58
N ILE A 256 6.09 2.17 -13.95
CA ILE A 256 5.43 3.05 -14.92
C ILE A 256 5.39 2.39 -16.31
N HIS A 257 6.50 1.78 -16.75
CA HIS A 257 6.59 1.15 -18.07
C HIS A 257 5.88 -0.21 -18.15
N GLU A 258 5.66 -0.88 -17.04
CA GLU A 258 4.89 -2.13 -16.97
C GLU A 258 3.37 -1.91 -17.09
N GLN A 259 2.87 -0.68 -16.93
CA GLN A 259 1.42 -0.42 -16.88
C GLN A 259 0.66 -0.94 -18.10
N PRO A 260 1.10 -0.78 -19.36
CA PRO A 260 0.38 -1.33 -20.50
C PRO A 260 0.15 -2.85 -20.39
N GLU A 261 1.16 -3.59 -19.96
CA GLU A 261 1.11 -5.03 -19.82
C GLU A 261 0.18 -5.46 -18.66
N VAL A 262 0.40 -4.92 -17.46
CA VAL A 262 -0.36 -5.35 -16.27
C VAL A 262 -1.81 -4.88 -16.28
N VAL A 263 -2.10 -3.75 -16.92
CA VAL A 263 -3.47 -3.29 -17.18
C VAL A 263 -4.15 -4.21 -18.20
N GLY A 264 -3.42 -4.67 -19.23
CA GLY A 264 -3.90 -5.68 -20.18
C GLY A 264 -4.22 -7.02 -19.52
N HIS A 265 -3.32 -7.50 -18.63
CA HIS A 265 -3.57 -8.72 -17.84
C HIS A 265 -4.79 -8.56 -16.92
N THR A 266 -4.92 -7.41 -16.27
CA THR A 266 -6.08 -7.11 -15.43
C THR A 266 -7.36 -7.09 -16.27
N LEU A 267 -7.36 -6.39 -17.41
CA LEU A 267 -8.49 -6.31 -18.32
C LEU A 267 -8.97 -7.70 -18.75
N ALA A 268 -8.04 -8.56 -19.19
CA ALA A 268 -8.36 -9.93 -19.66
C ALA A 268 -9.10 -10.78 -18.61
N ARG A 269 -9.00 -10.43 -17.33
CA ARG A 269 -9.71 -11.10 -16.24
C ARG A 269 -11.15 -10.63 -16.07
N TYR A 270 -11.48 -9.44 -16.58
CA TYR A 270 -12.77 -8.75 -16.35
C TYR A 270 -13.63 -8.61 -17.57
N VAL A 271 -13.13 -8.99 -18.74
CA VAL A 271 -13.78 -8.77 -20.02
C VAL A 271 -13.71 -10.03 -20.89
N ASP A 272 -14.85 -10.41 -21.44
CA ASP A 272 -14.90 -11.32 -22.59
C ASP A 272 -14.66 -10.48 -23.86
N MET A 273 -13.42 -10.53 -24.37
CA MET A 273 -13.00 -9.73 -25.53
C MET A 273 -13.73 -10.14 -26.82
N ALA A 274 -14.12 -11.40 -26.96
CA ALA A 274 -14.79 -11.89 -28.13
C ALA A 274 -16.26 -11.48 -28.19
N ALA A 275 -16.90 -11.43 -27.04
CA ALA A 275 -18.30 -11.01 -26.91
C ALA A 275 -18.45 -9.51 -26.64
N GLU A 276 -17.35 -8.78 -26.47
CA GLU A 276 -17.30 -7.35 -26.11
C GLU A 276 -18.21 -7.01 -24.92
N ARG A 277 -18.12 -7.79 -23.86
CA ARG A 277 -18.91 -7.60 -22.63
C ARG A 277 -18.06 -7.79 -21.38
N VAL A 278 -18.53 -7.21 -20.27
CA VAL A 278 -17.90 -7.44 -18.97
C VAL A 278 -18.21 -8.85 -18.47
N ALA A 279 -17.16 -9.53 -17.97
CA ALA A 279 -17.23 -10.84 -17.34
C ALA A 279 -16.48 -10.81 -16.02
N LEU A 280 -17.19 -10.55 -14.92
CA LEU A 280 -16.55 -10.48 -13.61
C LEU A 280 -16.00 -11.86 -13.21
N PRO A 281 -14.80 -11.94 -12.61
CA PRO A 281 -14.13 -13.20 -12.27
C PRO A 281 -14.78 -13.96 -11.12
N VAL A 282 -15.72 -13.31 -10.41
CA VAL A 282 -16.44 -13.86 -9.26
C VAL A 282 -17.93 -13.54 -9.36
N SER A 283 -18.77 -14.42 -8.82
CA SER A 283 -20.17 -14.11 -8.59
C SER A 283 -20.29 -13.17 -7.38
N LEU A 284 -21.04 -12.07 -7.56
CA LEU A 284 -21.27 -11.13 -6.48
C LEU A 284 -22.37 -11.68 -5.55
N PRO A 285 -22.27 -11.50 -4.22
CA PRO A 285 -23.27 -11.96 -3.24
C PRO A 285 -24.51 -11.04 -3.18
N PHE A 286 -24.61 -10.06 -4.09
CA PHE A 286 -25.72 -9.10 -4.21
C PHE A 286 -26.04 -8.82 -5.69
N ASP A 287 -27.24 -8.29 -5.96
CA ASP A 287 -27.61 -7.74 -7.28
C ASP A 287 -27.52 -6.21 -7.22
N PHE A 288 -26.89 -5.59 -8.22
CA PHE A 288 -26.84 -4.11 -8.35
C PHE A 288 -28.20 -3.45 -8.44
N LYS A 289 -29.26 -4.19 -8.81
CA LYS A 289 -30.65 -3.67 -8.80
C LYS A 289 -31.13 -3.35 -7.39
N ASP A 290 -30.67 -4.08 -6.39
CA ASP A 290 -31.08 -3.93 -4.99
C ASP A 290 -30.25 -2.85 -4.29
N ILE A 291 -29.05 -2.55 -4.79
CA ILE A 291 -28.16 -1.52 -4.25
C ILE A 291 -28.75 -0.13 -4.53
N GLN A 292 -28.89 0.68 -3.47
CA GLN A 292 -29.38 2.05 -3.58
C GLN A 292 -28.27 3.09 -3.52
N ARG A 293 -27.15 2.77 -2.86
CA ARG A 293 -25.98 3.63 -2.70
C ARG A 293 -24.72 2.78 -2.65
N ILE A 294 -23.64 3.34 -3.16
CA ILE A 294 -22.28 2.81 -2.99
C ILE A 294 -21.50 3.75 -2.07
N SER A 295 -20.82 3.21 -1.06
CA SER A 295 -19.82 3.90 -0.26
C SER A 295 -18.44 3.40 -0.68
N ILE A 296 -17.60 4.26 -1.25
CA ILE A 296 -16.21 3.93 -1.62
C ILE A 296 -15.29 4.49 -0.55
N THR A 297 -14.40 3.67 -0.01
CA THR A 297 -13.43 4.08 1.00
C THR A 297 -12.04 3.52 0.73
N ALA A 298 -11.04 4.38 0.87
CA ALA A 298 -9.63 4.07 0.65
C ALA A 298 -8.72 5.17 1.22
N CYS A 299 -7.39 4.99 1.12
CA CYS A 299 -6.38 5.98 1.48
C CYS A 299 -5.51 6.36 0.27
N GLY A 300 -5.02 7.61 0.23
CA GLY A 300 -4.04 8.09 -0.74
C GLY A 300 -4.46 7.87 -2.19
N THR A 301 -3.54 7.36 -3.01
CA THR A 301 -3.74 7.08 -4.44
C THR A 301 -4.97 6.19 -4.71
N ALA A 302 -5.22 5.18 -3.85
CA ALA A 302 -6.41 4.33 -3.99
C ALA A 302 -7.72 5.11 -3.76
N SER A 303 -7.71 6.13 -2.90
CA SER A 303 -8.86 7.03 -2.72
C SER A 303 -9.14 7.84 -3.99
N TYR A 304 -8.11 8.29 -4.71
CA TYR A 304 -8.30 8.98 -5.99
C TYR A 304 -8.79 8.04 -7.11
N ALA A 305 -8.39 6.76 -7.09
CA ALA A 305 -9.03 5.76 -7.97
C ALA A 305 -10.52 5.62 -7.67
N GLY A 306 -10.89 5.57 -6.40
CA GLY A 306 -12.29 5.59 -5.96
C GLY A 306 -13.04 6.86 -6.38
N TYR A 307 -12.37 8.02 -6.35
CA TYR A 307 -12.95 9.28 -6.78
C TYR A 307 -13.25 9.31 -8.29
N ILE A 308 -12.35 8.76 -9.10
CA ILE A 308 -12.61 8.60 -10.55
C ILE A 308 -13.78 7.63 -10.76
N ALA A 309 -13.80 6.51 -10.04
CA ALA A 309 -14.86 5.52 -10.11
C ALA A 309 -16.24 6.08 -9.75
N LYS A 310 -16.30 7.01 -8.79
CA LYS A 310 -17.56 7.74 -8.47
C LYS A 310 -18.21 8.32 -9.71
N TYR A 311 -17.45 9.02 -10.56
CA TYR A 311 -17.97 9.58 -11.81
C TYR A 311 -18.48 8.49 -12.75
N TRP A 312 -17.81 7.34 -12.82
CA TRP A 312 -18.22 6.23 -13.67
C TRP A 312 -19.50 5.57 -13.17
N PHE A 313 -19.61 5.23 -11.89
CA PHE A 313 -20.82 4.64 -11.32
C PHE A 313 -22.03 5.57 -11.44
N GLU A 314 -21.89 6.85 -11.08
CA GLU A 314 -22.98 7.81 -11.16
C GLU A 314 -23.46 8.03 -12.60
N ARG A 315 -22.53 8.00 -13.57
CA ARG A 315 -22.86 8.19 -14.99
C ARG A 315 -23.41 6.94 -15.64
N LEU A 316 -22.77 5.78 -15.43
CA LEU A 316 -23.07 4.54 -16.16
C LEU A 316 -24.15 3.69 -15.50
N SER A 317 -24.21 3.67 -14.18
CA SER A 317 -25.17 2.84 -13.43
C SER A 317 -26.24 3.64 -12.70
N ARG A 318 -26.15 4.98 -12.71
CA ARG A 318 -27.09 5.88 -11.99
C ARG A 318 -27.18 5.60 -10.50
N LEU A 319 -26.13 5.00 -9.93
CA LEU A 319 -26.00 4.76 -8.50
C LEU A 319 -25.35 5.97 -7.83
N PRO A 320 -25.97 6.56 -6.79
CA PRO A 320 -25.32 7.54 -5.94
C PRO A 320 -24.08 6.93 -5.27
N VAL A 321 -22.96 7.66 -5.33
CA VAL A 321 -21.70 7.23 -4.73
C VAL A 321 -21.24 8.24 -3.70
N GLU A 322 -21.06 7.78 -2.48
CA GLU A 322 -20.36 8.52 -1.43
C GLU A 322 -18.91 8.06 -1.37
N LEU A 323 -17.99 9.02 -1.46
CA LEU A 323 -16.56 8.77 -1.34
C LEU A 323 -16.07 9.36 -0.02
N ASP A 324 -15.31 8.57 0.73
CA ASP A 324 -14.68 9.05 1.95
C ASP A 324 -13.25 8.49 2.08
N VAL A 325 -12.36 9.25 2.71
CA VAL A 325 -11.06 8.71 3.11
C VAL A 325 -11.26 7.76 4.29
N ALA A 326 -10.57 6.62 4.26
CA ALA A 326 -10.84 5.55 5.22
C ALA A 326 -10.58 5.93 6.68
N SER A 327 -9.59 6.82 6.92
CA SER A 327 -9.28 7.35 8.26
C SER A 327 -10.45 8.14 8.88
N GLU A 328 -11.30 8.77 8.05
CA GLU A 328 -12.45 9.54 8.53
C GLU A 328 -13.74 8.71 8.55
N PHE A 329 -13.92 7.83 7.55
CA PHE A 329 -15.14 7.05 7.37
C PHE A 329 -15.55 6.26 8.62
N ARG A 330 -14.59 5.65 9.29
CA ARG A 330 -14.82 4.83 10.48
C ARG A 330 -15.28 5.61 11.72
N TYR A 331 -15.00 6.92 11.78
CA TYR A 331 -15.23 7.75 12.95
C TYR A 331 -16.40 8.73 12.80
N ARG A 332 -16.77 9.10 11.58
CA ARG A 332 -17.81 10.10 11.35
C ARG A 332 -19.24 9.58 11.47
N GLU A 333 -19.42 8.30 11.80
CA GLU A 333 -20.75 7.69 11.99
C GLU A 333 -21.69 7.95 10.79
N ALA A 334 -21.19 7.67 9.56
CA ALA A 334 -21.95 7.87 8.34
C ALA A 334 -23.33 7.19 8.41
N PRO A 335 -24.41 7.84 7.89
CA PRO A 335 -25.75 7.25 7.88
C PRO A 335 -25.84 6.14 6.82
N LEU A 336 -25.32 4.97 7.15
CA LEU A 336 -25.28 3.81 6.27
C LEU A 336 -26.62 3.05 6.32
N ARG A 337 -27.00 2.49 5.16
CA ARG A 337 -28.21 1.70 5.03
C ARG A 337 -27.86 0.23 4.86
N LYS A 338 -28.43 -0.63 5.67
CA LYS A 338 -28.27 -2.08 5.53
C LYS A 338 -28.65 -2.55 4.11
N GLY A 339 -27.79 -3.37 3.50
CA GLY A 339 -27.95 -3.89 2.15
C GLY A 339 -27.37 -2.99 1.05
N ASP A 340 -26.87 -1.78 1.38
CA ASP A 340 -26.07 -1.00 0.43
C ASP A 340 -24.66 -1.58 0.28
N LEU A 341 -23.87 -1.07 -0.67
CA LEU A 341 -22.56 -1.61 -1.02
C LEU A 341 -21.42 -0.71 -0.48
N ALA A 342 -20.47 -1.31 0.22
CA ALA A 342 -19.17 -0.70 0.53
C ALA A 342 -18.10 -1.29 -0.40
N ILE A 343 -17.35 -0.41 -1.09
CA ILE A 343 -16.20 -0.78 -1.90
C ILE A 343 -14.94 -0.29 -1.21
N CYS A 344 -14.07 -1.21 -0.78
CA CYS A 344 -12.79 -0.92 -0.16
C CYS A 344 -11.66 -1.13 -1.17
N ILE A 345 -10.81 -0.13 -1.38
CA ILE A 345 -9.71 -0.20 -2.36
C ILE A 345 -8.38 -0.15 -1.62
N SER A 346 -7.51 -1.13 -1.85
CA SER A 346 -6.17 -1.17 -1.24
C SER A 346 -5.21 -1.99 -2.10
N GLN A 347 -4.03 -1.44 -2.40
CA GLN A 347 -3.00 -2.20 -3.13
C GLN A 347 -2.53 -3.39 -2.29
N SER A 348 -2.12 -3.18 -1.04
CA SER A 348 -1.60 -4.23 -0.14
C SER A 348 -2.70 -5.11 0.46
N GLY A 349 -3.93 -4.58 0.58
CA GLY A 349 -5.00 -5.21 1.34
C GLY A 349 -4.74 -5.28 2.85
N GLU A 350 -3.78 -4.49 3.36
CA GLU A 350 -3.37 -4.46 4.77
C GLU A 350 -3.38 -3.03 5.35
N THR A 351 -3.91 -2.05 4.62
CA THR A 351 -4.00 -0.66 5.10
C THR A 351 -4.95 -0.59 6.30
N ALA A 352 -4.43 -0.16 7.47
CA ALA A 352 -5.16 -0.21 8.74
C ALA A 352 -6.50 0.50 8.70
N ASP A 353 -6.52 1.76 8.23
CA ASP A 353 -7.75 2.54 8.14
C ASP A 353 -8.77 1.91 7.18
N THR A 354 -8.32 1.40 6.02
CA THR A 354 -9.20 0.76 5.05
C THR A 354 -9.79 -0.54 5.60
N LEU A 355 -8.99 -1.33 6.34
CA LEU A 355 -9.46 -2.53 7.03
C LEU A 355 -10.50 -2.20 8.10
N ALA A 356 -10.24 -1.17 8.89
CA ALA A 356 -11.18 -0.72 9.91
C ALA A 356 -12.48 -0.18 9.31
N ALA A 357 -12.40 0.55 8.19
CA ALA A 357 -13.56 1.01 7.43
C ALA A 357 -14.39 -0.16 6.88
N LEU A 358 -13.74 -1.22 6.35
CA LEU A 358 -14.38 -2.46 5.93
C LEU A 358 -15.16 -3.11 7.08
N ARG A 359 -14.50 -3.29 8.22
CA ARG A 359 -15.12 -3.88 9.42
C ARG A 359 -16.30 -3.06 9.93
N TYR A 360 -16.17 -1.73 9.92
CA TYR A 360 -17.25 -0.82 10.25
C TYR A 360 -18.43 -0.99 9.29
N ALA A 361 -18.22 -0.93 7.97
CA ALA A 361 -19.29 -1.13 6.99
C ALA A 361 -20.00 -2.49 7.17
N LYS A 362 -19.23 -3.56 7.39
CA LYS A 362 -19.75 -4.90 7.65
C LYS A 362 -20.61 -4.95 8.92
N SER A 363 -20.18 -4.27 9.99
CA SER A 363 -20.96 -4.19 11.25
C SER A 363 -22.28 -3.45 11.09
N GLN A 364 -22.37 -2.54 10.11
CA GLN A 364 -23.60 -1.81 9.75
C GLN A 364 -24.49 -2.59 8.76
N GLY A 365 -24.09 -3.78 8.36
CA GLY A 365 -24.85 -4.67 7.48
C GLY A 365 -24.81 -4.28 5.99
N LEU A 366 -23.78 -3.60 5.54
CA LEU A 366 -23.52 -3.38 4.13
C LEU A 366 -22.93 -4.64 3.50
N HIS A 367 -23.17 -4.82 2.20
CA HIS A 367 -22.37 -5.72 1.39
C HIS A 367 -20.95 -5.15 1.26
N THR A 368 -19.95 -6.02 1.33
CA THR A 368 -18.54 -5.60 1.27
C THR A 368 -17.82 -6.20 0.07
N LEU A 369 -17.28 -5.33 -0.76
CA LEU A 369 -16.47 -5.68 -1.92
C LEU A 369 -15.12 -5.01 -1.81
N SER A 370 -14.04 -5.76 -2.03
CA SER A 370 -12.69 -5.20 -2.06
C SER A 370 -12.04 -5.29 -3.43
N VAL A 371 -11.31 -4.23 -3.79
CA VAL A 371 -10.41 -4.19 -4.95
C VAL A 371 -8.99 -4.19 -4.40
N VAL A 372 -8.28 -5.31 -4.54
CA VAL A 372 -6.96 -5.53 -3.93
C VAL A 372 -5.98 -6.17 -4.92
N ASN A 373 -4.69 -5.92 -4.73
CA ASN A 373 -3.64 -6.57 -5.53
C ASN A 373 -3.08 -7.84 -4.86
N VAL A 374 -3.34 -8.04 -3.56
CA VAL A 374 -2.92 -9.23 -2.80
C VAL A 374 -4.15 -10.01 -2.36
N PRO A 375 -4.56 -11.07 -3.09
CA PRO A 375 -5.81 -11.81 -2.81
C PRO A 375 -5.82 -12.54 -1.47
N THR A 376 -4.65 -12.77 -0.87
CA THR A 376 -4.48 -13.43 0.44
C THR A 376 -4.41 -12.46 1.61
N SER A 377 -4.57 -11.16 1.35
CA SER A 377 -4.53 -10.10 2.37
C SER A 377 -5.72 -10.14 3.33
N THR A 378 -5.58 -9.44 4.46
CA THR A 378 -6.63 -9.38 5.49
C THR A 378 -7.92 -8.76 4.95
N ILE A 379 -7.84 -7.64 4.20
CA ILE A 379 -9.01 -7.02 3.57
C ILE A 379 -9.70 -8.01 2.61
N ALA A 380 -8.93 -8.76 1.82
CA ALA A 380 -9.49 -9.76 0.92
C ALA A 380 -10.25 -10.86 1.67
N ARG A 381 -9.63 -11.42 2.72
CA ARG A 381 -10.26 -12.52 3.50
C ARG A 381 -11.51 -12.09 4.28
N GLU A 382 -11.60 -10.82 4.67
CA GLU A 382 -12.73 -10.31 5.45
C GLU A 382 -13.87 -9.75 4.59
N SER A 383 -13.66 -9.54 3.29
CA SER A 383 -14.67 -9.07 2.34
C SER A 383 -15.60 -10.19 1.86
N GLU A 384 -16.85 -9.86 1.56
CA GLU A 384 -17.81 -10.83 0.98
C GLU A 384 -17.48 -11.14 -0.49
N ALA A 385 -16.93 -10.17 -1.23
CA ALA A 385 -16.46 -10.34 -2.59
C ALA A 385 -15.11 -9.65 -2.79
N VAL A 386 -14.24 -10.27 -3.60
CA VAL A 386 -12.90 -9.78 -3.91
C VAL A 386 -12.71 -9.67 -5.41
N LEU A 387 -12.34 -8.49 -5.86
CA LEU A 387 -11.96 -8.21 -7.24
C LEU A 387 -10.44 -7.93 -7.28
N PRO A 388 -9.62 -8.93 -7.63
CA PRO A 388 -8.17 -8.76 -7.64
C PRO A 388 -7.72 -7.93 -8.84
N THR A 389 -6.76 -7.03 -8.62
CA THR A 389 -5.94 -6.50 -9.69
C THR A 389 -4.82 -7.49 -10.02
N LEU A 390 -4.24 -7.41 -11.21
CA LEU A 390 -3.10 -8.26 -11.61
C LEU A 390 -1.86 -7.40 -11.89
N ALA A 391 -1.63 -6.40 -11.03
CA ALA A 391 -0.49 -5.49 -11.16
C ALA A 391 0.87 -6.15 -10.84
N GLY A 392 0.86 -7.35 -10.24
CA GLY A 392 2.07 -7.96 -9.71
C GLY A 392 2.66 -7.19 -8.52
N PRO A 393 3.87 -7.51 -8.07
CA PRO A 393 4.54 -6.79 -7.00
C PRO A 393 4.82 -5.33 -7.41
N GLU A 394 4.47 -4.37 -6.55
CA GLU A 394 4.79 -2.95 -6.69
C GLU A 394 5.65 -2.53 -5.50
N ILE A 395 6.91 -2.17 -5.77
CA ILE A 395 7.96 -1.96 -4.78
C ILE A 395 8.18 -0.47 -4.51
N GLY A 396 8.14 0.37 -5.55
CA GLY A 396 8.22 1.83 -5.39
C GLY A 396 7.17 2.31 -4.39
N VAL A 397 7.55 3.15 -3.42
CA VAL A 397 6.62 3.61 -2.38
C VAL A 397 5.47 4.38 -2.99
N ALA A 398 5.76 5.30 -3.93
CA ALA A 398 4.73 6.00 -4.70
C ALA A 398 4.03 5.02 -5.67
N SER A 399 2.74 4.85 -5.53
CA SER A 399 1.95 3.90 -6.34
C SER A 399 1.79 4.39 -7.78
N THR A 400 1.92 3.49 -8.74
CA THR A 400 1.79 3.75 -10.19
C THR A 400 0.90 2.72 -10.87
N LYS A 401 1.41 1.52 -11.14
CA LYS A 401 0.69 0.46 -11.84
C LYS A 401 -0.50 -0.10 -11.04
N ALA A 402 -0.42 -0.11 -9.72
CA ALA A 402 -1.56 -0.50 -8.89
C ALA A 402 -2.74 0.45 -9.08
N PHE A 403 -2.50 1.75 -9.19
CA PHE A 403 -3.53 2.76 -9.46
C PHE A 403 -4.26 2.50 -10.77
N THR A 404 -3.53 2.32 -11.88
CA THR A 404 -4.14 2.10 -13.20
C THR A 404 -4.85 0.75 -13.31
N CYS A 405 -4.35 -0.29 -12.63
CA CYS A 405 -5.06 -1.57 -12.51
C CYS A 405 -6.33 -1.44 -11.65
N GLN A 406 -6.31 -0.65 -10.56
CA GLN A 406 -7.53 -0.34 -9.79
C GLN A 406 -8.56 0.38 -10.64
N LEU A 407 -8.13 1.37 -11.45
CA LEU A 407 -9.02 2.06 -12.39
C LEU A 407 -9.65 1.09 -13.39
N MET A 408 -8.89 0.13 -13.93
CA MET A 408 -9.39 -0.88 -14.87
C MET A 408 -10.49 -1.75 -14.22
N VAL A 409 -10.26 -2.25 -13.02
CA VAL A 409 -11.24 -3.06 -12.28
C VAL A 409 -12.50 -2.25 -11.97
N LEU A 410 -12.34 -1.02 -11.48
CA LEU A 410 -13.47 -0.15 -11.13
C LEU A 410 -14.28 0.29 -12.36
N ALA A 411 -13.62 0.51 -13.50
CA ALA A 411 -14.30 0.79 -14.77
C ALA A 411 -15.15 -0.40 -15.24
N ALA A 412 -14.57 -1.60 -15.23
CA ALA A 412 -15.32 -2.82 -15.58
C ALA A 412 -16.50 -3.04 -14.62
N LEU A 413 -16.31 -2.83 -13.33
CA LEU A 413 -17.38 -2.96 -12.33
C LEU A 413 -18.50 -1.93 -12.53
N ALA A 414 -18.16 -0.68 -12.89
CA ALA A 414 -19.15 0.36 -13.17
C ALA A 414 -19.99 0.04 -14.44
N VAL A 415 -19.34 -0.55 -15.46
CA VAL A 415 -20.05 -1.03 -16.67
C VAL A 415 -20.97 -2.20 -16.30
N ALA A 416 -20.47 -3.19 -15.54
CA ALA A 416 -21.29 -4.32 -15.06
C ALA A 416 -22.51 -3.86 -14.25
N ALA A 417 -22.31 -2.88 -13.35
CA ALA A 417 -23.39 -2.29 -12.57
C ALA A 417 -24.45 -1.61 -13.45
N GLY A 418 -24.00 -0.82 -14.42
CA GLY A 418 -24.89 -0.16 -15.39
C GLY A 418 -25.69 -1.17 -16.21
N LYS A 419 -25.04 -2.24 -16.65
CA LYS A 419 -25.70 -3.33 -17.39
C LYS A 419 -26.73 -4.06 -16.52
N ALA A 420 -26.36 -4.46 -15.31
CA ALA A 420 -27.24 -5.16 -14.38
C ALA A 420 -28.49 -4.34 -14.04
N ARG A 421 -28.37 -3.01 -13.93
CA ARG A 421 -29.47 -2.10 -13.62
C ARG A 421 -30.35 -1.75 -14.85
N GLY A 422 -29.93 -2.15 -16.05
CA GLY A 422 -30.64 -1.82 -17.29
C GLY A 422 -30.40 -0.39 -17.79
N GLU A 423 -29.41 0.30 -17.27
CA GLU A 423 -29.01 1.66 -17.68
C GLU A 423 -28.14 1.65 -18.94
N LEU A 424 -27.56 0.50 -19.29
CA LEU A 424 -26.76 0.29 -20.50
C LEU A 424 -27.39 -0.78 -21.38
N SER A 425 -27.56 -0.47 -22.68
CA SER A 425 -27.88 -1.46 -23.70
C SER A 425 -26.71 -2.39 -23.99
N ASP A 426 -26.92 -3.47 -24.76
CA ASP A 426 -25.82 -4.35 -25.21
C ASP A 426 -24.83 -3.56 -26.09
N ALA A 427 -25.32 -2.65 -26.91
CA ALA A 427 -24.48 -1.81 -27.76
C ALA A 427 -23.65 -0.79 -26.95
N ASP A 428 -24.22 -0.22 -25.89
CA ASP A 428 -23.47 0.68 -24.98
C ASP A 428 -22.38 -0.06 -24.24
N GLU A 429 -22.68 -1.27 -23.72
CA GLU A 429 -21.72 -2.14 -23.07
C GLU A 429 -20.58 -2.47 -24.03
N ALA A 430 -20.87 -2.97 -25.22
CA ALA A 430 -19.86 -3.32 -26.25
C ALA A 430 -18.96 -2.12 -26.57
N LYS A 431 -19.54 -0.94 -26.76
CA LYS A 431 -18.79 0.29 -27.04
C LYS A 431 -17.84 0.66 -25.88
N LEU A 432 -18.29 0.53 -24.62
CA LEU A 432 -17.46 0.81 -23.44
C LEU A 432 -16.36 -0.22 -23.31
N VAL A 433 -16.67 -1.50 -23.49
CA VAL A 433 -15.69 -2.60 -23.44
C VAL A 433 -14.64 -2.45 -24.53
N HIS A 434 -15.05 -2.11 -25.76
CA HIS A 434 -14.11 -1.79 -26.84
C HIS A 434 -13.15 -0.67 -26.43
N GLY A 435 -13.66 0.40 -25.79
CA GLY A 435 -12.82 1.47 -25.24
C GLY A 435 -11.82 0.99 -24.17
N LEU A 436 -12.20 0.01 -23.33
CA LEU A 436 -11.29 -0.58 -22.34
C LEU A 436 -10.20 -1.46 -23.01
N ILE A 437 -10.54 -2.19 -24.07
CA ILE A 437 -9.60 -3.04 -24.83
C ILE A 437 -8.47 -2.21 -25.45
N GLU A 438 -8.74 -0.97 -25.87
CA GLU A 438 -7.74 -0.07 -26.43
C GLU A 438 -6.76 0.51 -25.41
N ILE A 439 -7.09 0.52 -24.12
CA ILE A 439 -6.31 1.20 -23.07
C ILE A 439 -4.83 0.76 -23.03
N PRO A 440 -4.46 -0.54 -23.03
CA PRO A 440 -3.05 -0.93 -23.00
C PRO A 440 -2.23 -0.36 -24.15
N ARG A 441 -2.78 -0.38 -25.37
CA ARG A 441 -2.14 0.19 -26.55
C ARG A 441 -1.96 1.70 -26.42
N LEU A 442 -2.97 2.40 -25.93
CA LEU A 442 -2.95 3.84 -25.74
C LEU A 442 -1.97 4.26 -24.63
N MET A 443 -1.86 3.48 -23.57
CA MET A 443 -0.86 3.68 -22.51
C MET A 443 0.57 3.52 -23.08
N ALA A 444 0.80 2.50 -23.91
CA ALA A 444 2.10 2.33 -24.57
C ALA A 444 2.43 3.54 -25.49
N ALA A 445 1.44 4.08 -26.19
CA ALA A 445 1.62 5.30 -26.98
C ALA A 445 1.88 6.53 -26.11
N ALA A 446 1.23 6.66 -24.94
CA ALA A 446 1.48 7.75 -24.01
C ALA A 446 2.90 7.73 -23.41
N LEU A 447 3.51 6.55 -23.22
CA LEU A 447 4.91 6.44 -22.80
C LEU A 447 5.89 7.10 -23.81
N ALA A 448 5.53 7.19 -25.07
CA ALA A 448 6.37 7.88 -26.07
C ALA A 448 6.54 9.40 -25.80
N THR A 449 5.72 9.98 -24.91
CA THR A 449 5.87 11.40 -24.50
C THR A 449 6.99 11.61 -23.48
N GLU A 450 7.59 10.55 -22.95
CA GLU A 450 8.60 10.59 -21.88
C GLU A 450 9.77 11.56 -22.16
N PRO A 451 10.40 11.58 -23.36
CA PRO A 451 11.51 12.51 -23.61
C PRO A 451 11.11 13.99 -23.52
N GLN A 452 9.88 14.33 -23.88
CA GLN A 452 9.36 15.69 -23.75
C GLN A 452 9.12 16.02 -22.28
N ILE A 453 8.58 15.06 -21.50
CA ILE A 453 8.31 15.21 -20.07
C ILE A 453 9.62 15.33 -19.28
N GLU A 454 10.63 14.53 -19.60
CA GLU A 454 11.97 14.63 -18.99
C GLU A 454 12.57 16.03 -19.17
N LYS A 455 12.43 16.59 -20.36
CA LYS A 455 12.88 17.97 -20.62
C LYS A 455 12.14 18.98 -19.76
N LEU A 456 10.81 18.88 -19.69
CA LEU A 456 9.95 19.75 -18.90
C LEU A 456 10.24 19.64 -17.40
N ALA A 457 10.51 18.45 -16.90
CA ALA A 457 10.83 18.19 -15.51
C ALA A 457 12.02 18.99 -14.97
N ARG A 458 12.95 19.42 -15.87
CA ARG A 458 14.09 20.30 -15.52
C ARG A 458 13.63 21.69 -15.08
N ASP A 459 12.52 22.17 -15.59
CA ASP A 459 11.97 23.47 -15.21
C ASP A 459 11.12 23.30 -13.95
N ILE A 460 10.31 22.26 -13.84
CA ILE A 460 9.55 21.92 -12.64
C ILE A 460 10.47 21.75 -11.42
N ALA A 461 11.64 21.11 -11.58
CA ALA A 461 12.60 20.89 -10.49
C ALA A 461 13.15 22.19 -9.86
N LYS A 462 12.99 23.36 -10.52
CA LYS A 462 13.39 24.67 -10.01
C LYS A 462 12.29 25.35 -9.20
N SER A 463 11.05 24.86 -9.30
CA SER A 463 9.89 25.46 -8.65
C SER A 463 9.77 24.99 -7.20
N LYS A 464 9.18 25.82 -6.35
CA LYS A 464 8.85 25.48 -4.96
C LYS A 464 7.45 24.88 -4.84
N ASP A 465 6.57 25.39 -5.67
CA ASP A 465 5.14 25.07 -5.67
C ASP A 465 4.68 24.75 -7.10
N VAL A 466 3.71 23.86 -7.23
CA VAL A 466 3.09 23.48 -8.52
C VAL A 466 1.60 23.26 -8.32
N LEU A 467 0.77 23.83 -9.18
CA LEU A 467 -0.66 23.58 -9.18
C LEU A 467 -1.05 22.58 -10.29
N TYR A 468 -2.01 21.72 -9.96
CA TYR A 468 -2.63 20.80 -10.90
C TYR A 468 -4.11 21.13 -11.03
N LEU A 469 -4.60 21.23 -12.27
CA LEU A 469 -6.00 21.55 -12.56
C LEU A 469 -6.64 20.46 -13.42
N GLY A 470 -7.89 20.14 -13.12
CA GLY A 470 -8.71 19.24 -13.92
C GLY A 470 -10.21 19.46 -13.72
N ARG A 471 -11.02 18.90 -14.60
CA ARG A 471 -12.48 18.86 -14.50
C ARG A 471 -13.00 17.45 -14.71
N GLY A 472 -14.17 17.13 -14.15
CA GLY A 472 -14.74 15.77 -14.24
C GLY A 472 -13.75 14.75 -13.69
N THR A 473 -13.51 13.66 -14.41
CA THR A 473 -12.56 12.61 -14.01
C THR A 473 -11.09 13.08 -14.01
N SER A 474 -10.77 14.19 -14.68
CA SER A 474 -9.43 14.78 -14.65
C SER A 474 -9.14 15.53 -13.34
N TYR A 475 -10.16 15.90 -12.54
CA TYR A 475 -9.93 16.53 -11.25
C TYR A 475 -9.27 15.57 -10.23
N PRO A 476 -9.82 14.38 -9.96
CA PRO A 476 -9.11 13.44 -9.08
C PRO A 476 -7.76 12.98 -9.66
N LEU A 477 -7.57 12.99 -10.98
CA LEU A 477 -6.26 12.74 -11.57
C LEU A 477 -5.28 13.91 -11.33
N ALA A 478 -5.74 15.15 -11.29
CA ALA A 478 -4.95 16.31 -10.88
C ALA A 478 -4.51 16.19 -9.40
N LEU A 479 -5.38 15.71 -8.52
CA LEU A 479 -5.04 15.40 -7.13
C LEU A 479 -3.96 14.31 -7.04
N GLU A 480 -4.07 13.26 -7.84
CA GLU A 480 -3.07 12.18 -7.93
C GLU A 480 -1.73 12.71 -8.43
N GLY A 481 -1.72 13.56 -9.46
CA GLY A 481 -0.51 14.19 -9.98
C GLY A 481 0.21 15.03 -8.94
N ALA A 482 -0.54 15.85 -8.23
CA ALA A 482 -0.01 16.65 -7.13
C ALA A 482 0.54 15.76 -5.99
N LEU A 483 -0.15 14.65 -5.68
CA LEU A 483 0.32 13.67 -4.70
C LEU A 483 1.64 13.04 -5.15
N LYS A 484 1.73 12.53 -6.37
CA LYS A 484 2.97 11.91 -6.90
C LYS A 484 4.15 12.87 -6.85
N LEU A 485 3.95 14.13 -7.28
CA LEU A 485 5.02 15.11 -7.29
C LEU A 485 5.52 15.39 -5.87
N LYS A 486 4.63 15.64 -4.90
CA LYS A 486 5.05 15.94 -3.52
C LYS A 486 5.68 14.76 -2.80
N GLU A 487 5.23 13.53 -3.07
CA GLU A 487 5.75 12.32 -2.42
C GLU A 487 7.24 12.09 -2.71
N ILE A 488 7.68 12.28 -3.94
CA ILE A 488 9.02 11.88 -4.38
C ILE A 488 9.97 13.04 -4.66
N SER A 489 9.47 14.24 -4.97
CA SER A 489 10.29 15.44 -5.18
C SER A 489 10.34 16.36 -3.99
N TYR A 490 9.36 16.28 -3.07
CA TYR A 490 9.13 17.18 -1.93
C TYR A 490 8.73 18.61 -2.32
N ILE A 491 8.46 18.88 -3.61
CA ILE A 491 7.84 20.11 -4.07
C ILE A 491 6.41 20.16 -3.53
N HIS A 492 6.01 21.31 -2.98
CA HIS A 492 4.63 21.50 -2.57
C HIS A 492 3.72 21.54 -3.80
N ALA A 493 2.83 20.58 -3.95
CA ALA A 493 1.93 20.48 -5.08
C ALA A 493 0.48 20.29 -4.64
N GLU A 494 -0.45 21.00 -5.26
CA GLU A 494 -1.88 20.90 -4.96
C GLU A 494 -2.71 20.71 -6.22
N GLY A 495 -3.77 19.89 -6.10
CA GLY A 495 -4.74 19.68 -7.17
C GLY A 495 -6.06 20.38 -6.89
N TYR A 496 -6.61 21.02 -7.91
CA TYR A 496 -7.91 21.71 -7.79
C TYR A 496 -8.85 21.35 -8.94
N ALA A 497 -10.15 21.32 -8.64
CA ALA A 497 -11.14 21.43 -9.67
C ALA A 497 -10.95 22.80 -10.36
N ALA A 498 -10.72 22.80 -11.68
CA ALA A 498 -10.31 24.02 -12.40
C ALA A 498 -11.27 25.22 -12.19
N GLY A 499 -12.57 24.95 -11.97
CA GLY A 499 -13.54 25.99 -11.65
C GLY A 499 -13.34 26.64 -10.27
N GLU A 500 -12.76 25.91 -9.31
CA GLU A 500 -12.51 26.40 -7.95
C GLU A 500 -11.30 27.35 -7.88
N LEU A 501 -10.50 27.41 -8.95
CA LEU A 501 -9.37 28.33 -9.03
C LEU A 501 -9.76 29.76 -8.66
N LYS A 502 -10.95 30.22 -9.11
CA LYS A 502 -11.48 31.58 -8.87
C LYS A 502 -11.82 31.86 -7.40
N HIS A 503 -11.97 30.83 -6.57
CA HIS A 503 -12.45 30.93 -5.19
C HIS A 503 -11.31 30.91 -4.16
N GLY A 504 -10.12 31.33 -4.57
CA GLY A 504 -8.96 31.45 -3.67
C GLY A 504 -7.63 31.13 -4.36
N PRO A 505 -7.43 29.93 -4.91
CA PRO A 505 -6.12 29.48 -5.42
C PRO A 505 -5.52 30.37 -6.52
N ILE A 506 -6.34 31.12 -7.25
CA ILE A 506 -5.87 32.06 -8.28
C ILE A 506 -4.95 33.16 -7.72
N ALA A 507 -5.03 33.42 -6.42
CA ALA A 507 -4.14 34.37 -5.74
C ALA A 507 -2.67 33.90 -5.70
N LEU A 508 -2.42 32.61 -5.92
CA LEU A 508 -1.08 31.99 -5.94
C LEU A 508 -0.40 32.09 -7.31
N ILE A 509 -1.14 32.50 -8.35
CA ILE A 509 -0.62 32.52 -9.72
C ILE A 509 0.28 33.75 -9.94
N ASP A 510 1.53 33.47 -10.31
CA ASP A 510 2.52 34.42 -10.78
C ASP A 510 3.38 33.79 -11.89
N GLU A 511 4.38 34.52 -12.40
CA GLU A 511 5.29 34.05 -13.45
C GLU A 511 6.22 32.88 -13.03
N ASN A 512 6.28 32.54 -11.75
CA ASN A 512 7.10 31.44 -11.24
C ASN A 512 6.27 30.19 -10.93
N MET A 513 4.93 30.28 -11.02
CA MET A 513 4.02 29.19 -10.69
C MET A 513 3.73 28.32 -11.91
N PRO A 514 4.26 27.08 -11.99
CA PRO A 514 3.82 26.09 -12.99
C PRO A 514 2.42 25.59 -12.66
N VAL A 515 1.58 25.54 -13.69
CA VAL A 515 0.21 25.03 -13.60
C VAL A 515 0.02 23.91 -14.61
N VAL A 516 -0.05 22.67 -14.12
CA VAL A 516 -0.31 21.48 -14.93
C VAL A 516 -1.81 21.34 -15.11
N VAL A 517 -2.28 21.37 -16.34
CA VAL A 517 -3.69 21.28 -16.68
C VAL A 517 -3.97 19.99 -17.43
N ILE A 518 -4.82 19.14 -16.86
CA ILE A 518 -5.24 17.87 -17.45
C ILE A 518 -6.60 18.09 -18.13
N ALA A 519 -6.61 18.19 -19.45
CA ALA A 519 -7.77 18.58 -20.22
C ALA A 519 -7.87 17.78 -21.53
N PRO A 520 -8.35 16.51 -21.49
CA PRO A 520 -8.73 15.80 -22.70
C PRO A 520 -9.85 16.57 -23.43
N PHE A 521 -9.91 16.45 -24.76
CA PHE A 521 -10.97 17.08 -25.54
C PHE A 521 -12.32 16.38 -25.28
N ASP A 522 -13.01 16.86 -24.26
CA ASP A 522 -14.29 16.35 -23.80
C ASP A 522 -15.34 17.48 -23.67
N ARG A 523 -16.53 17.15 -23.16
CA ARG A 523 -17.65 18.10 -22.98
C ARG A 523 -17.34 19.29 -22.04
N VAL A 524 -16.28 19.24 -21.25
CA VAL A 524 -15.88 20.29 -20.31
C VAL A 524 -14.57 20.98 -20.71
N PHE A 525 -14.01 20.60 -21.86
CA PHE A 525 -12.74 21.14 -22.37
C PHE A 525 -12.75 22.66 -22.45
N GLU A 526 -13.77 23.26 -23.14
CA GLU A 526 -13.89 24.72 -23.30
C GLU A 526 -13.91 25.45 -21.94
N LYS A 527 -14.54 24.84 -20.91
CA LYS A 527 -14.58 25.39 -19.56
C LYS A 527 -13.21 25.36 -18.89
N THR A 528 -12.42 24.33 -19.16
CA THR A 528 -11.05 24.20 -18.69
C THR A 528 -10.14 25.20 -19.40
N VAL A 529 -10.28 25.38 -20.72
CA VAL A 529 -9.56 26.39 -21.49
C VAL A 529 -9.83 27.81 -20.95
N SER A 530 -11.08 28.13 -20.60
CA SER A 530 -11.40 29.41 -19.97
C SER A 530 -10.64 29.63 -18.64
N ASN A 531 -10.46 28.59 -17.83
CA ASN A 531 -9.65 28.70 -16.61
C ASN A 531 -8.16 28.83 -16.92
N MET A 532 -7.67 28.19 -17.97
CA MET A 532 -6.28 28.35 -18.44
C MET A 532 -6.02 29.81 -18.87
N GLN A 533 -6.96 30.44 -19.59
CA GLN A 533 -6.86 31.84 -19.97
C GLN A 533 -6.74 32.77 -18.76
N GLU A 534 -7.45 32.46 -17.67
CA GLU A 534 -7.36 33.22 -16.42
C GLU A 534 -5.99 33.09 -15.74
N VAL A 535 -5.38 31.90 -15.82
CA VAL A 535 -4.01 31.62 -15.36
C VAL A 535 -3.00 32.39 -16.21
N ALA A 536 -3.12 32.27 -17.56
CA ALA A 536 -2.23 32.96 -18.50
C ALA A 536 -2.27 34.48 -18.36
N ALA A 537 -3.47 35.06 -18.15
CA ALA A 537 -3.64 36.50 -17.91
C ALA A 537 -2.93 37.03 -16.65
N ARG A 538 -2.47 36.14 -15.75
CA ARG A 538 -1.70 36.45 -14.53
C ARG A 538 -0.24 36.03 -14.62
N GLY A 539 0.20 35.61 -15.80
CA GLY A 539 1.59 35.21 -16.04
C GLY A 539 1.93 33.78 -15.66
N GLY A 540 0.94 32.93 -15.24
CA GLY A 540 1.19 31.56 -14.85
C GLY A 540 1.73 30.68 -15.98
N ASN A 541 2.68 29.81 -15.70
CA ASN A 541 3.33 28.92 -16.65
C ASN A 541 2.49 27.65 -16.86
N ILE A 542 1.72 27.62 -17.95
CA ILE A 542 0.79 26.52 -18.23
C ILE A 542 1.48 25.36 -18.91
N ILE A 543 1.23 24.16 -18.39
CA ILE A 543 1.59 22.86 -18.98
C ILE A 543 0.29 22.13 -19.28
N LEU A 544 -0.06 22.02 -20.56
CA LEU A 544 -1.29 21.36 -20.97
C LEU A 544 -1.04 19.90 -21.36
N MET A 545 -1.76 18.98 -20.71
CA MET A 545 -1.85 17.57 -21.10
C MET A 545 -3.21 17.35 -21.78
N THR A 546 -3.20 17.09 -23.09
CA THR A 546 -4.41 16.98 -23.90
C THR A 546 -4.18 16.07 -25.12
N ASP A 547 -5.22 15.79 -25.89
CA ASP A 547 -5.14 15.10 -27.18
C ASP A 547 -4.88 16.08 -28.35
N ALA A 548 -4.73 15.55 -29.58
CA ALA A 548 -4.42 16.36 -30.76
C ALA A 548 -5.47 17.44 -31.02
N LYS A 549 -6.76 17.13 -30.79
CA LYS A 549 -7.85 18.08 -30.99
C LYS A 549 -7.81 19.16 -29.92
N GLY A 550 -7.63 18.83 -28.69
CA GLY A 550 -7.48 19.80 -27.62
C GLY A 550 -6.25 20.71 -27.81
N ALA A 551 -5.14 20.17 -28.31
CA ALA A 551 -3.96 20.98 -28.66
C ALA A 551 -4.22 21.99 -29.76
N ALA A 552 -5.03 21.62 -30.75
CA ALA A 552 -5.40 22.53 -31.86
C ALA A 552 -6.35 23.65 -31.42
N GLU A 553 -7.25 23.37 -30.48
CA GLU A 553 -8.26 24.31 -29.98
C GLU A 553 -7.73 25.23 -28.84
N ALA A 554 -6.70 24.81 -28.10
CA ALA A 554 -6.15 25.60 -27.02
C ALA A 554 -5.14 26.66 -27.52
N THR A 555 -5.61 27.85 -27.85
CA THR A 555 -4.77 28.96 -28.32
C THR A 555 -4.29 29.85 -27.17
N ILE A 556 -3.16 29.47 -26.52
CA ILE A 556 -2.52 30.24 -25.45
C ILE A 556 -1.02 30.34 -25.73
N GLU A 557 -0.46 31.56 -25.82
CA GLU A 557 0.92 31.80 -26.27
C GLU A 557 2.02 31.22 -25.36
N SER A 558 1.80 31.10 -24.07
CA SER A 558 2.80 30.61 -23.10
C SER A 558 2.66 29.12 -22.77
N LEU A 559 2.11 28.32 -23.67
CA LEU A 559 1.71 26.94 -23.42
C LEU A 559 2.79 25.93 -23.83
N VAL A 560 3.19 25.07 -22.89
CA VAL A 560 3.84 23.80 -23.20
C VAL A 560 2.76 22.74 -23.28
N THR A 561 2.58 22.11 -24.45
CA THR A 561 1.57 21.08 -24.66
C THR A 561 2.18 19.70 -24.80
N ILE A 562 1.69 18.75 -24.00
CA ILE A 562 1.96 17.32 -24.11
C ILE A 562 0.75 16.68 -24.80
N VAL A 563 0.96 16.23 -26.05
CA VAL A 563 -0.11 15.64 -26.85
C VAL A 563 -0.16 14.13 -26.60
N LEU A 564 -1.32 13.67 -26.15
CA LEU A 564 -1.62 12.28 -25.83
C LEU A 564 -2.47 11.65 -26.94
N PRO A 565 -2.54 10.30 -27.03
CA PRO A 565 -3.33 9.62 -28.01
C PRO A 565 -4.82 9.98 -27.92
N ASP A 566 -5.47 10.12 -29.08
CA ASP A 566 -6.93 10.28 -29.14
C ASP A 566 -7.64 9.04 -28.62
N MET A 567 -8.65 9.25 -27.79
CA MET A 567 -9.41 8.17 -27.18
C MET A 567 -10.80 8.59 -26.72
N ALA A 568 -11.64 7.59 -26.40
CA ALA A 568 -12.93 7.86 -25.78
C ALA A 568 -12.76 8.53 -24.41
N ALA A 569 -13.44 9.66 -24.20
CA ALA A 569 -13.27 10.51 -23.00
C ALA A 569 -13.57 9.81 -21.66
N THR A 570 -14.33 8.72 -21.67
CA THR A 570 -14.78 8.05 -20.43
C THR A 570 -13.61 7.49 -19.61
N PHE A 571 -12.59 6.93 -20.26
CA PHE A 571 -11.49 6.21 -19.60
C PHE A 571 -10.13 6.91 -19.71
N THR A 572 -10.13 8.19 -20.09
CA THR A 572 -8.91 9.02 -20.21
C THR A 572 -8.02 9.00 -18.96
N PRO A 573 -8.54 8.92 -17.71
CA PRO A 573 -7.67 8.90 -16.53
C PRO A 573 -6.62 7.78 -16.52
N MET A 574 -6.90 6.62 -17.11
CA MET A 574 -5.93 5.51 -17.17
C MET A 574 -4.72 5.86 -18.03
N VAL A 575 -4.92 6.51 -19.17
CA VAL A 575 -3.86 6.90 -20.11
C VAL A 575 -3.14 8.16 -19.66
N TYR A 576 -3.90 9.15 -19.16
CA TYR A 576 -3.35 10.42 -18.68
C TYR A 576 -2.59 10.30 -17.34
N ALA A 577 -2.73 9.19 -16.63
CA ALA A 577 -1.89 8.87 -15.47
C ALA A 577 -0.40 8.74 -15.85
N ILE A 578 -0.09 8.25 -17.07
CA ILE A 578 1.29 8.03 -17.53
C ILE A 578 2.11 9.32 -17.49
N PRO A 579 1.74 10.40 -18.22
CA PRO A 579 2.51 11.65 -18.22
C PRO A 579 2.59 12.30 -16.84
N VAL A 580 1.55 12.18 -16.03
CA VAL A 580 1.51 12.71 -14.67
C VAL A 580 2.55 12.02 -13.78
N GLN A 581 2.65 10.70 -13.86
CA GLN A 581 3.62 9.91 -13.12
C GLN A 581 5.06 10.14 -13.63
N LEU A 582 5.25 10.20 -14.95
CA LEU A 582 6.55 10.49 -15.58
C LEU A 582 7.07 11.87 -15.17
N LEU A 583 6.21 12.90 -15.10
CA LEU A 583 6.59 14.24 -14.68
C LEU A 583 7.12 14.23 -13.24
N ALA A 584 6.42 13.58 -12.32
CA ALA A 584 6.86 13.45 -10.94
C ALA A 584 8.18 12.66 -10.84
N TYR A 585 8.28 11.52 -11.56
CA TYR A 585 9.48 10.67 -11.59
C TYR A 585 10.72 11.44 -12.05
N HIS A 586 10.67 12.06 -13.24
CA HIS A 586 11.82 12.77 -13.78
C HIS A 586 12.21 14.01 -12.96
N THR A 587 11.22 14.71 -12.39
CA THR A 587 11.48 15.82 -11.46
C THR A 587 12.29 15.35 -10.25
N ALA A 588 11.87 14.25 -9.62
CA ALA A 588 12.57 13.66 -8.49
C ALA A 588 13.99 13.18 -8.83
N VAL A 589 14.16 12.56 -10.00
CA VAL A 589 15.48 12.13 -10.51
C VAL A 589 16.43 13.32 -10.69
N ILE A 590 15.93 14.43 -11.26
CA ILE A 590 16.72 15.66 -11.47
C ILE A 590 17.11 16.29 -10.15
N MET A 591 16.21 16.30 -9.17
CA MET A 591 16.47 16.82 -7.82
C MET A 591 17.39 15.91 -6.99
N GLY A 592 17.63 14.67 -7.45
CA GLY A 592 18.49 13.70 -6.75
C GLY A 592 17.86 13.11 -5.49
N THR A 593 16.53 13.14 -5.37
CA THR A 593 15.80 12.52 -4.26
C THR A 593 15.71 10.99 -4.44
N ASP A 594 15.44 10.26 -3.36
CA ASP A 594 15.22 8.81 -3.45
C ASP A 594 13.79 8.54 -3.96
N VAL A 595 13.71 8.09 -5.22
CA VAL A 595 12.42 7.88 -5.92
C VAL A 595 11.68 6.67 -5.38
N ASP A 596 12.41 5.57 -5.11
CA ASP A 596 11.80 4.30 -4.69
C ASP A 596 11.45 4.30 -3.20
N GLN A 597 12.25 5.01 -2.38
CA GLN A 597 12.11 5.08 -0.92
C GLN A 597 12.20 6.54 -0.45
N PRO A 598 11.20 7.36 -0.78
CA PRO A 598 11.20 8.77 -0.38
C PRO A 598 11.09 8.91 1.15
N ARG A 599 11.73 9.97 1.69
CA ARG A 599 11.75 10.22 3.14
C ARG A 599 10.34 10.29 3.72
N ASN A 600 10.18 9.78 4.95
CA ASN A 600 8.95 9.87 5.74
C ASN A 600 7.72 9.19 5.10
N LEU A 601 7.90 8.28 4.15
CA LEU A 601 6.82 7.51 3.53
C LEU A 601 7.08 6.01 3.62
N ALA A 602 6.02 5.24 3.74
CA ALA A 602 6.02 3.79 3.65
C ALA A 602 5.02 3.32 2.59
N LYS A 603 5.31 2.20 1.92
CA LYS A 603 4.45 1.66 0.85
C LYS A 603 3.04 1.33 1.33
N SER A 604 2.89 0.89 2.57
CA SER A 604 1.59 0.57 3.16
C SER A 604 1.59 0.94 4.64
N VAL A 605 0.53 1.61 5.10
CA VAL A 605 0.34 2.02 6.49
C VAL A 605 -0.58 1.00 7.17
N THR A 606 -0.02 0.21 8.09
CA THR A 606 -0.74 -0.87 8.82
C THR A 606 -0.91 -0.56 10.30
N VAL A 607 -0.63 0.65 10.69
CA VAL A 607 -0.79 1.18 12.05
C VAL A 607 -1.52 2.51 11.98
N GLU A 608 -2.23 2.84 13.04
CA GLU A 608 -2.82 4.16 13.26
C GLU A 608 -1.84 5.10 13.95
#